data_ce1f8ac0153be1331ca437b0d247e91b
#
_entry.id   ce1f8ac0153be1331ca437b0d247e91b
#
_cell.length_a   1.000
_cell.length_b   1.000
_cell.length_c   1.000
_cell.angle_alpha   90.00
_cell.angle_beta   90.00
_cell.angle_gamma   90.00
#
_symmetry.space_group_name_H-M   'P 1'
#
loop_
_entity.id
_entity.type
_entity.pdbx_description
1 polymer ?
#
loop_
_entity_poly.entity_id
_entity_poly.type
_entity_poly.pdbx_seq_one_letter_code
_entity_poly.pdbx_strand_id
1 'polypeptide(L)'
;MLFLVFFIVVALLVALKGNKKFILFFMAFYPVLPDYFAIELGGGLPLLKASRILLLILLLCVCFRNKKIKLIRKPLKAAGLYWPLIIYFAARILANGYYVSSLSAAINTEFTVIVEQLLLLVLICQIIQDQEDVYLCVKTIVDASGIIAVISIINVLIGSNLFYSLNTVSRNVLMVSTVRMGIIRAEATFGHPVYYAMYCALIIPLALYMWQNERRMWNGCILGLNIVAAFLTESRGTIVVLLALLLVFILITDKKTRNKILCA
;
A
#
# COMPACT_ATOMS: atom_id res chain seq x y z
N MET A 1 -7.53 -14.76 15.38
CA MET A 1 -6.51 -15.80 15.06
C MET A 1 -6.89 -16.67 13.87
N LEU A 2 -8.08 -17.27 13.81
CA LEU A 2 -8.48 -18.18 12.70
C LEU A 2 -8.33 -17.50 11.32
N PHE A 3 -8.81 -16.27 11.15
CA PHE A 3 -8.67 -15.52 9.91
C PHE A 3 -7.20 -15.28 9.49
N LEU A 4 -6.31 -15.04 10.44
CA LEU A 4 -4.88 -14.84 10.15
C LEU A 4 -4.24 -16.15 9.67
N VAL A 5 -4.53 -17.26 10.34
CA VAL A 5 -4.06 -18.59 9.92
C VAL A 5 -4.58 -18.94 8.53
N PHE A 6 -5.87 -18.74 8.28
CA PHE A 6 -6.47 -18.96 6.96
C PHE A 6 -5.79 -18.09 5.88
N PHE A 7 -5.57 -16.81 6.16
CA PHE A 7 -4.89 -15.89 5.26
C PHE A 7 -3.47 -16.36 4.92
N ILE A 8 -2.70 -16.81 5.93
CA ILE A 8 -1.34 -17.35 5.73
C ILE A 8 -1.37 -18.62 4.86
N VAL A 9 -2.31 -19.52 5.11
CA VAL A 9 -2.47 -20.74 4.30
C VAL A 9 -2.78 -20.40 2.84
N VAL A 10 -3.70 -19.47 2.60
CA VAL A 10 -4.02 -19.01 1.24
C VAL A 10 -2.79 -18.37 0.58
N ALA A 11 -2.04 -17.53 1.29
CA ALA A 11 -0.82 -16.92 0.79
C ALA A 11 0.22 -17.99 0.39
N LEU A 12 0.43 -19.02 1.20
CA LEU A 12 1.33 -20.14 0.90
C LEU A 12 0.85 -20.93 -0.32
N LEU A 13 -0.45 -21.24 -0.42
CA LEU A 13 -1.00 -21.94 -1.58
C LEU A 13 -0.83 -21.14 -2.88
N VAL A 14 -1.02 -19.82 -2.83
CA VAL A 14 -0.77 -18.96 -3.99
C VAL A 14 0.72 -18.90 -4.33
N ALA A 15 1.59 -18.84 -3.31
CA ALA A 15 3.04 -18.88 -3.48
C ALA A 15 3.51 -20.16 -4.20
N LEU A 16 2.89 -21.31 -3.89
CA LEU A 16 3.17 -22.59 -4.57
C LEU A 16 2.81 -22.56 -6.08
N LYS A 17 1.82 -21.75 -6.48
CA LYS A 17 1.40 -21.61 -7.89
C LYS A 17 2.35 -20.80 -8.76
N GLY A 18 3.32 -20.08 -8.19
CA GLY A 18 4.35 -19.34 -8.94
C GLY A 18 4.56 -17.90 -8.48
N ASN A 19 5.77 -17.38 -8.75
CA ASN A 19 6.18 -16.05 -8.31
C ASN A 19 5.28 -14.94 -8.88
N LYS A 20 4.90 -15.01 -10.17
CA LYS A 20 4.04 -13.99 -10.79
C LYS A 20 2.66 -13.96 -10.14
N LYS A 21 2.06 -15.11 -9.84
CA LYS A 21 0.75 -15.17 -9.15
C LYS A 21 0.85 -14.67 -7.71
N PHE A 22 1.95 -14.99 -7.04
CA PHE A 22 2.14 -14.54 -5.67
C PHE A 22 2.40 -13.03 -5.60
N ILE A 23 3.15 -12.43 -6.54
CA ILE A 23 3.35 -10.97 -6.53
C ILE A 23 2.03 -10.22 -6.73
N LEU A 24 1.12 -10.71 -7.58
CA LEU A 24 -0.20 -10.10 -7.75
C LEU A 24 -1.01 -10.19 -6.44
N PHE A 25 -1.02 -11.35 -5.79
CA PHE A 25 -1.64 -11.52 -4.48
C PHE A 25 -1.00 -10.57 -3.45
N PHE A 26 0.33 -10.49 -3.42
CA PHE A 26 1.06 -9.58 -2.57
C PHE A 26 0.67 -8.12 -2.82
N MET A 27 0.62 -7.68 -4.08
CA MET A 27 0.24 -6.31 -4.45
C MET A 27 -1.20 -5.96 -4.08
N ALA A 28 -2.13 -6.94 -4.13
CA ALA A 28 -3.51 -6.74 -3.71
C ALA A 28 -3.63 -6.51 -2.19
N PHE A 29 -2.89 -7.26 -1.40
CA PHE A 29 -3.09 -7.31 0.06
C PHE A 29 -2.10 -6.47 0.85
N TYR A 30 -0.81 -6.46 0.48
CA TYR A 30 0.25 -5.82 1.26
C TYR A 30 -0.04 -4.35 1.60
N PRO A 31 -0.52 -3.50 0.68
CA PRO A 31 -0.77 -2.09 0.97
C PRO A 31 -1.94 -1.85 1.91
N VAL A 32 -2.85 -2.82 2.03
CA VAL A 32 -4.14 -2.68 2.74
C VAL A 32 -4.27 -3.57 3.98
N LEU A 33 -3.22 -4.33 4.32
CA LEU A 33 -3.23 -5.13 5.55
C LEU A 33 -3.07 -4.24 6.78
N PRO A 34 -3.98 -4.35 7.77
CA PRO A 34 -3.88 -3.53 8.97
C PRO A 34 -2.76 -4.01 9.91
N ASP A 35 -2.16 -3.08 10.62
CA ASP A 35 -1.08 -3.34 11.57
C ASP A 35 -1.48 -4.23 12.75
N TYR A 36 -2.75 -4.19 13.12
CA TYR A 36 -3.33 -5.00 14.21
C TYR A 36 -3.67 -6.44 13.77
N PHE A 37 -3.52 -6.77 12.50
CA PHE A 37 -3.62 -8.14 11.98
C PHE A 37 -2.23 -8.80 12.05
N ALA A 38 -1.86 -9.26 13.25
CA ALA A 38 -0.51 -9.65 13.59
C ALA A 38 -0.46 -10.77 14.65
N ILE A 39 0.71 -11.36 14.84
CA ILE A 39 1.01 -12.32 15.91
C ILE A 39 1.88 -11.61 16.95
N GLU A 40 1.50 -11.67 18.23
CA GLU A 40 2.31 -11.21 19.34
C GLU A 40 3.32 -12.29 19.73
N LEU A 41 4.61 -11.97 19.57
CA LEU A 41 5.71 -12.87 19.91
C LEU A 41 6.10 -12.78 21.41
N GLY A 42 5.53 -11.83 22.16
CA GLY A 42 5.88 -11.59 23.56
C GLY A 42 7.26 -10.92 23.75
N GLY A 43 7.69 -10.77 25.03
CA GLY A 43 9.06 -10.33 25.37
C GLY A 43 9.54 -8.98 24.81
N GLY A 44 8.64 -8.07 24.44
CA GLY A 44 9.02 -6.77 23.83
C GLY A 44 9.45 -6.85 22.36
N LEU A 45 9.37 -8.04 21.74
CA LEU A 45 9.66 -8.21 20.32
C LEU A 45 8.67 -7.45 19.42
N PRO A 46 9.09 -7.03 18.21
CA PRO A 46 8.20 -6.43 17.22
C PRO A 46 7.04 -7.36 16.86
N LEU A 47 5.85 -6.78 16.64
CA LEU A 47 4.69 -7.53 16.16
C LEU A 47 5.01 -8.18 14.80
N LEU A 48 4.70 -9.47 14.67
CA LEU A 48 4.77 -10.15 13.39
C LEU A 48 3.49 -9.88 12.60
N LYS A 49 3.44 -8.71 11.94
CA LYS A 49 2.30 -8.27 11.13
C LYS A 49 2.07 -9.20 9.95
N ALA A 50 0.84 -9.34 9.50
CA ALA A 50 0.50 -10.11 8.29
C ALA A 50 1.26 -9.63 7.06
N SER A 51 1.50 -8.33 6.92
CA SER A 51 2.35 -7.74 5.87
C SER A 51 3.79 -8.25 5.92
N ARG A 52 4.39 -8.40 7.11
CA ARG A 52 5.74 -8.98 7.29
C ARG A 52 5.77 -10.46 6.92
N ILE A 53 4.72 -11.21 7.28
CA ILE A 53 4.60 -12.63 6.90
C ILE A 53 4.54 -12.77 5.38
N LEU A 54 3.74 -11.93 4.70
CA LEU A 54 3.72 -11.90 3.22
C LEU A 54 5.09 -11.58 2.63
N LEU A 55 5.81 -10.63 3.21
CA LEU A 55 7.15 -10.25 2.76
C LEU A 55 8.15 -11.39 2.95
N LEU A 56 8.09 -12.13 4.06
CA LEU A 56 8.90 -13.32 4.28
C LEU A 56 8.59 -14.43 3.26
N ILE A 57 7.32 -14.68 2.95
CA ILE A 57 6.92 -15.65 1.92
C ILE A 57 7.47 -15.19 0.56
N LEU A 58 7.39 -13.90 0.24
CA LEU A 58 7.94 -13.34 -0.99
C LEU A 58 9.46 -13.54 -1.09
N LEU A 59 10.18 -13.27 0.00
CA LEU A 59 11.62 -13.50 0.10
C LEU A 59 11.96 -14.98 -0.16
N LEU A 60 11.26 -15.90 0.51
CA LEU A 60 11.44 -17.33 0.30
C LEU A 60 11.16 -17.74 -1.15
N CYS A 61 10.08 -17.23 -1.77
CA CYS A 61 9.79 -17.48 -3.19
C CYS A 61 10.94 -17.05 -4.09
N VAL A 62 11.50 -15.85 -3.86
CA VAL A 62 12.63 -15.34 -4.64
C VAL A 62 13.89 -16.17 -4.42
N CYS A 63 14.22 -16.49 -3.17
CA CYS A 63 15.43 -17.26 -2.84
C CYS A 63 15.40 -18.69 -3.40
N PHE A 64 14.26 -19.39 -3.27
CA PHE A 64 14.18 -20.79 -3.71
C PHE A 64 13.97 -20.98 -5.20
N ARG A 65 13.38 -20.01 -5.91
CA ARG A 65 13.05 -20.15 -7.33
C ARG A 65 13.97 -19.39 -8.28
N ASN A 66 14.56 -18.28 -7.81
CA ASN A 66 15.51 -17.53 -8.63
C ASN A 66 16.92 -18.05 -8.37
N LYS A 67 17.49 -18.76 -9.34
CA LYS A 67 18.88 -19.29 -9.27
C LYS A 67 19.95 -18.18 -9.18
N LYS A 68 19.62 -16.94 -9.54
CA LYS A 68 20.54 -15.78 -9.49
C LYS A 68 19.75 -14.53 -9.11
N ILE A 69 20.14 -13.91 -7.99
CA ILE A 69 19.63 -12.58 -7.60
C ILE A 69 20.26 -11.55 -8.54
N LYS A 70 19.44 -10.81 -9.27
CA LYS A 70 19.90 -9.76 -10.19
C LYS A 70 20.33 -8.53 -9.41
N LEU A 71 21.47 -7.94 -9.80
CA LEU A 71 21.96 -6.72 -9.18
C LEU A 71 21.04 -5.54 -9.55
N ILE A 72 20.32 -4.99 -8.59
CA ILE A 72 19.37 -3.87 -8.77
C ILE A 72 20.08 -2.56 -9.13
N ARG A 73 21.38 -2.47 -8.87
CA ARG A 73 22.18 -1.26 -9.12
C ARG A 73 22.06 -0.76 -10.56
N LYS A 74 22.09 -1.66 -11.56
CA LYS A 74 22.05 -1.28 -12.98
C LYS A 74 20.73 -0.63 -13.39
N PRO A 75 19.55 -1.26 -13.17
CA PRO A 75 18.27 -0.65 -13.52
C PRO A 75 17.98 0.62 -12.72
N LEU A 76 18.34 0.70 -11.44
CA LEU A 76 18.16 1.92 -10.65
C LEU A 76 19.04 3.07 -11.13
N LYS A 77 20.29 2.80 -11.60
CA LYS A 77 21.14 3.81 -12.22
C LYS A 77 20.56 4.30 -13.54
N ALA A 78 20.06 3.39 -14.39
CA ALA A 78 19.45 3.73 -15.66
C ALA A 78 18.19 4.61 -15.48
N ALA A 79 17.42 4.38 -14.41
CA ALA A 79 16.25 5.18 -14.06
C ALA A 79 16.60 6.49 -13.30
N GLY A 80 17.86 6.76 -13.01
CA GLY A 80 18.27 7.93 -12.22
C GLY A 80 17.92 7.87 -10.74
N LEU A 81 17.35 6.75 -10.27
CA LEU A 81 16.82 6.60 -8.90
C LEU A 81 17.85 6.11 -7.87
N TYR A 82 19.02 5.66 -8.32
CA TYR A 82 20.03 5.04 -7.43
C TYR A 82 20.51 5.99 -6.32
N TRP A 83 20.95 7.18 -6.68
CA TRP A 83 21.43 8.17 -5.70
C TRP A 83 20.31 8.77 -4.83
N PRO A 84 19.15 9.17 -5.39
CA PRO A 84 18.01 9.60 -4.57
C PRO A 84 17.59 8.59 -3.51
N LEU A 85 17.57 7.29 -3.84
CA LEU A 85 17.23 6.23 -2.88
C LEU A 85 18.30 6.08 -1.79
N ILE A 86 19.59 6.11 -2.13
CA ILE A 86 20.68 6.06 -1.13
C ILE A 86 20.58 7.25 -0.18
N ILE A 87 20.39 8.47 -0.72
CA ILE A 87 20.24 9.69 0.09
C ILE A 87 19.01 9.58 0.99
N TYR A 88 17.88 9.11 0.47
CA TYR A 88 16.66 8.91 1.25
C TYR A 88 16.89 7.96 2.42
N PHE A 89 17.45 6.77 2.18
CA PHE A 89 17.68 5.79 3.25
C PHE A 89 18.73 6.28 4.26
N ALA A 90 19.81 6.91 3.80
CA ALA A 90 20.82 7.49 4.69
C ALA A 90 20.23 8.60 5.57
N ALA A 91 19.47 9.52 4.99
CA ALA A 91 18.79 10.58 5.73
C ALA A 91 17.77 10.02 6.75
N ARG A 92 17.05 8.96 6.37
CA ARG A 92 16.07 8.30 7.23
C ARG A 92 16.75 7.65 8.44
N ILE A 93 17.82 6.91 8.23
CA ILE A 93 18.63 6.26 9.29
C ILE A 93 19.20 7.33 10.25
N LEU A 94 19.77 8.41 9.71
CA LEU A 94 20.33 9.49 10.52
C LEU A 94 19.23 10.20 11.34
N ALA A 95 18.08 10.48 10.74
CA ALA A 95 16.96 11.12 11.43
C ALA A 95 16.41 10.24 12.55
N ASN A 96 16.23 8.95 12.31
CA ASN A 96 15.78 8.01 13.33
C ASN A 96 16.77 7.91 14.50
N GLY A 97 18.07 7.83 14.21
CA GLY A 97 19.11 7.78 15.24
C GLY A 97 19.15 9.02 16.13
N TYR A 98 18.77 10.19 15.60
CA TYR A 98 18.75 11.44 16.34
C TYR A 98 17.50 11.60 17.25
N TYR A 99 16.32 11.16 16.75
CA TYR A 99 15.04 11.40 17.45
C TYR A 99 14.60 10.29 18.40
N VAL A 100 15.29 9.16 18.45
CA VAL A 100 14.87 8.02 19.26
C VAL A 100 15.50 8.04 20.64
N SER A 101 14.65 7.95 21.66
CA SER A 101 15.03 8.05 23.08
C SER A 101 15.72 6.79 23.64
N SER A 102 15.67 5.67 22.94
CA SER A 102 16.28 4.40 23.37
C SER A 102 16.81 3.57 22.22
N LEU A 103 17.89 2.82 22.47
CA LEU A 103 18.51 1.93 21.47
C LEU A 103 17.52 0.89 20.93
N SER A 104 16.65 0.34 21.78
CA SER A 104 15.64 -0.64 21.37
C SER A 104 14.62 -0.04 20.39
N ALA A 105 14.17 1.19 20.64
CA ALA A 105 13.26 1.88 19.74
C ALA A 105 13.94 2.24 18.40
N ALA A 106 15.23 2.63 18.43
CA ALA A 106 16.02 2.86 17.23
C ALA A 106 16.12 1.59 16.38
N ILE A 107 16.50 0.46 16.97
CA ILE A 107 16.62 -0.82 16.27
C ILE A 107 15.28 -1.22 15.66
N ASN A 108 14.17 -1.10 16.37
CA ASN A 108 12.85 -1.44 15.85
C ASN A 108 12.44 -0.56 14.66
N THR A 109 12.76 0.73 14.71
CA THR A 109 12.44 1.68 13.63
C THR A 109 13.29 1.40 12.41
N GLU A 110 14.61 1.18 12.58
CA GLU A 110 15.53 0.85 11.48
C GLU A 110 15.21 -0.51 10.86
N PHE A 111 14.87 -1.51 11.69
CA PHE A 111 14.42 -2.81 11.20
C PHE A 111 13.18 -2.65 10.28
N THR A 112 12.22 -1.82 10.67
CA THR A 112 11.04 -1.54 9.84
C THR A 112 11.43 -0.90 8.50
N VAL A 113 12.33 0.11 8.50
CA VAL A 113 12.80 0.77 7.28
C VAL A 113 13.52 -0.21 6.36
N ILE A 114 14.44 -1.01 6.91
CA ILE A 114 15.23 -1.96 6.12
C ILE A 114 14.35 -3.08 5.56
N VAL A 115 13.50 -3.69 6.39
CA VAL A 115 12.71 -4.86 6.01
C VAL A 115 11.48 -4.45 5.19
N GLU A 116 10.70 -3.47 5.63
CA GLU A 116 9.42 -3.15 4.98
C GLU A 116 9.57 -2.22 3.77
N GLN A 117 10.67 -1.50 3.63
CA GLN A 117 10.89 -0.58 2.52
C GLN A 117 12.01 -1.06 1.59
N LEU A 118 13.24 -1.23 2.10
CA LEU A 118 14.39 -1.58 1.24
C LEU A 118 14.28 -3.00 0.71
N LEU A 119 14.03 -3.99 1.58
CA LEU A 119 13.89 -5.39 1.16
C LEU A 119 12.72 -5.55 0.19
N LEU A 120 11.58 -4.92 0.48
CA LEU A 120 10.42 -4.93 -0.41
C LEU A 120 10.77 -4.40 -1.80
N LEU A 121 11.44 -3.24 -1.90
CA LEU A 121 11.89 -2.66 -3.16
C LEU A 121 12.77 -3.64 -3.93
N VAL A 122 13.75 -4.26 -3.23
CA VAL A 122 14.65 -5.26 -3.82
C VAL A 122 13.87 -6.44 -4.40
N LEU A 123 12.94 -6.99 -3.63
CA LEU A 123 12.16 -8.18 -4.03
C LEU A 123 11.22 -7.89 -5.19
N ILE A 124 10.55 -6.74 -5.19
CA ILE A 124 9.69 -6.31 -6.29
C ILE A 124 10.50 -6.19 -7.59
N CYS A 125 11.67 -5.53 -7.55
CA CYS A 125 12.55 -5.38 -8.71
C CYS A 125 13.13 -6.71 -9.22
N GLN A 126 13.12 -7.79 -8.41
CA GLN A 126 13.54 -9.12 -8.88
C GLN A 126 12.44 -9.83 -9.68
N ILE A 127 11.19 -9.56 -9.40
CA ILE A 127 10.04 -10.30 -9.97
C ILE A 127 9.43 -9.55 -11.14
N ILE A 128 9.27 -8.24 -11.01
CA ILE A 128 8.71 -7.38 -12.07
C ILE A 128 9.83 -7.03 -13.04
N GLN A 129 9.74 -7.55 -14.27
CA GLN A 129 10.77 -7.36 -15.30
C GLN A 129 10.24 -6.69 -16.56
N ASP A 130 8.97 -6.92 -16.88
CA ASP A 130 8.34 -6.50 -18.11
C ASP A 130 7.25 -5.46 -17.86
N GLN A 131 6.91 -4.67 -18.89
CA GLN A 131 5.84 -3.68 -18.82
C GLN A 131 4.47 -4.33 -18.54
N GLU A 132 4.26 -5.54 -19.02
CA GLU A 132 3.04 -6.31 -18.75
C GLU A 132 2.92 -6.67 -17.26
N ASP A 133 4.01 -7.07 -16.62
CA ASP A 133 4.04 -7.33 -15.16
C ASP A 133 3.68 -6.07 -14.36
N VAL A 134 4.24 -4.91 -14.77
CA VAL A 134 3.92 -3.61 -14.13
C VAL A 134 2.44 -3.30 -14.30
N TYR A 135 1.90 -3.46 -15.52
CA TYR A 135 0.50 -3.21 -15.81
C TYR A 135 -0.43 -4.09 -14.97
N LEU A 136 -0.13 -5.38 -14.85
CA LEU A 136 -0.90 -6.33 -14.04
C LEU A 136 -0.83 -5.99 -12.54
N CYS A 137 0.33 -5.55 -12.04
CA CYS A 137 0.47 -5.09 -10.66
C CYS A 137 -0.37 -3.85 -10.39
N VAL A 138 -0.30 -2.84 -11.27
CA VAL A 138 -1.11 -1.62 -11.15
C VAL A 138 -2.60 -1.95 -11.18
N LYS A 139 -3.03 -2.78 -12.12
CA LYS A 139 -4.42 -3.23 -12.21
C LYS A 139 -4.88 -3.90 -10.93
N THR A 140 -4.07 -4.81 -10.40
CA THR A 140 -4.40 -5.56 -9.17
C THR A 140 -4.53 -4.63 -7.95
N ILE A 141 -3.64 -3.63 -7.81
CA ILE A 141 -3.72 -2.64 -6.74
C ILE A 141 -5.00 -1.79 -6.88
N VAL A 142 -5.31 -1.37 -8.10
CA VAL A 142 -6.52 -0.57 -8.38
C VAL A 142 -7.78 -1.38 -8.09
N ASP A 143 -7.87 -2.64 -8.55
CA ASP A 143 -9.01 -3.51 -8.28
C ASP A 143 -9.20 -3.75 -6.77
N ALA A 144 -8.11 -4.02 -6.04
CA ALA A 144 -8.14 -4.19 -4.58
C ALA A 144 -8.60 -2.90 -3.87
N SER A 145 -8.17 -1.73 -4.34
CA SER A 145 -8.56 -0.44 -3.77
C SER A 145 -10.07 -0.19 -3.89
N GLY A 146 -10.69 -0.64 -4.99
CA GLY A 146 -12.13 -0.54 -5.17
C GLY A 146 -12.91 -1.28 -4.09
N ILE A 147 -12.49 -2.50 -3.73
CA ILE A 147 -13.08 -3.29 -2.65
C ILE A 147 -12.93 -2.56 -1.31
N ILE A 148 -11.73 -2.07 -1.02
CA ILE A 148 -11.45 -1.33 0.23
C ILE A 148 -12.28 -0.04 0.29
N ALA A 149 -12.43 0.68 -0.82
CA ALA A 149 -13.22 1.89 -0.88
C ALA A 149 -14.71 1.62 -0.58
N VAL A 150 -15.28 0.56 -1.16
CA VAL A 150 -16.66 0.14 -0.86
C VAL A 150 -16.84 -0.15 0.63
N ILE A 151 -15.98 -0.99 1.21
CA ILE A 151 -16.08 -1.34 2.64
C ILE A 151 -15.88 -0.09 3.51
N SER A 152 -14.97 0.80 3.13
CA SER A 152 -14.72 2.04 3.86
C SER A 152 -15.92 2.99 3.83
N ILE A 153 -16.61 3.13 2.70
CA ILE A 153 -17.85 3.90 2.58
C ILE A 153 -18.95 3.28 3.46
N ILE A 154 -19.09 1.94 3.42
CA ILE A 154 -20.02 1.23 4.28
C ILE A 154 -19.73 1.48 5.76
N ASN A 155 -18.44 1.46 6.17
CA ASN A 155 -18.03 1.74 7.55
C ASN A 155 -18.51 3.12 8.03
N VAL A 156 -18.38 4.13 7.17
CA VAL A 156 -18.87 5.50 7.46
C VAL A 156 -20.38 5.51 7.63
N LEU A 157 -21.13 4.82 6.76
CA LEU A 157 -22.59 4.76 6.81
C LEU A 157 -23.13 4.03 8.04
N ILE A 158 -22.47 2.95 8.46
CA ILE A 158 -22.87 2.20 9.68
C ILE A 158 -22.36 2.85 10.97
N GLY A 159 -21.45 3.80 10.88
CA GLY A 159 -20.86 4.43 12.06
C GLY A 159 -19.87 3.52 12.83
N SER A 160 -19.29 2.51 12.18
CA SER A 160 -18.30 1.59 12.78
C SER A 160 -17.31 1.06 11.75
N ASN A 161 -16.07 0.80 12.17
CA ASN A 161 -15.06 0.25 11.28
C ASN A 161 -15.05 -1.29 11.34
N LEU A 162 -15.61 -1.95 10.32
CA LEU A 162 -15.68 -3.41 10.21
C LEU A 162 -14.31 -4.09 10.22
N PHE A 163 -13.26 -3.39 9.77
CA PHE A 163 -11.91 -3.95 9.76
C PHE A 163 -11.35 -4.19 11.16
N TYR A 164 -11.89 -3.55 12.20
CA TYR A 164 -11.47 -3.82 13.58
C TYR A 164 -11.78 -5.24 14.04
N SER A 165 -12.71 -5.94 13.38
CA SER A 165 -12.95 -7.38 13.61
C SER A 165 -11.74 -8.27 13.23
N LEU A 166 -10.81 -7.75 12.41
CA LEU A 166 -9.56 -8.44 12.07
C LEU A 166 -8.49 -8.33 13.16
N ASN A 167 -8.77 -7.62 14.26
CA ASN A 167 -7.80 -7.49 15.35
C ASN A 167 -7.45 -8.85 15.95
N THR A 168 -6.17 -9.16 15.99
CA THR A 168 -5.64 -10.40 16.56
C THR A 168 -4.66 -10.16 17.70
N VAL A 169 -4.40 -8.89 18.05
CA VAL A 169 -3.44 -8.50 19.07
C VAL A 169 -4.15 -7.90 20.30
N SER A 170 -3.59 -8.16 21.48
CA SER A 170 -4.09 -7.65 22.76
C SER A 170 -3.54 -6.26 23.11
N ARG A 171 -2.40 -5.88 22.50
CA ARG A 171 -1.81 -4.55 22.70
C ARG A 171 -2.76 -3.47 22.19
N ASN A 172 -2.84 -2.34 22.93
CA ASN A 172 -3.57 -1.13 22.52
C ASN A 172 -2.98 -0.55 21.23
N VAL A 173 -3.32 -1.14 20.12
CA VAL A 173 -3.19 -0.47 18.81
C VAL A 173 -4.33 0.54 18.80
N LEU A 174 -4.03 1.79 18.44
CA LEU A 174 -5.05 2.84 18.34
C LEU A 174 -6.14 2.43 17.33
N MET A 175 -7.19 1.80 17.82
CA MET A 175 -8.40 1.43 17.08
C MET A 175 -9.53 2.39 17.40
N VAL A 176 -9.21 3.68 17.54
CA VAL A 176 -10.20 4.70 17.84
C VAL A 176 -10.60 5.38 16.55
N SER A 177 -11.82 5.09 16.10
CA SER A 177 -12.39 5.78 14.96
C SER A 177 -12.49 7.28 15.25
N THR A 178 -11.86 8.09 14.41
CA THR A 178 -11.89 9.54 14.57
C THR A 178 -13.21 10.07 14.03
N VAL A 179 -13.92 10.84 14.87
CA VAL A 179 -15.19 11.50 14.51
C VAL A 179 -14.91 12.96 14.17
N ARG A 180 -15.53 13.46 13.11
CA ARG A 180 -15.53 14.88 12.76
C ARG A 180 -16.90 15.27 12.23
N MET A 181 -17.38 16.45 12.58
CA MET A 181 -18.73 16.93 12.21
C MET A 181 -19.85 15.92 12.51
N GLY A 182 -19.68 15.07 13.56
CA GLY A 182 -20.66 14.05 13.93
C GLY A 182 -20.62 12.77 13.08
N ILE A 183 -19.70 12.65 12.11
CA ILE A 183 -19.57 11.49 11.23
C ILE A 183 -18.24 10.80 11.51
N ILE A 184 -18.23 9.47 11.49
CA ILE A 184 -16.98 8.69 11.55
C ILE A 184 -16.24 8.89 10.22
N ARG A 185 -14.96 9.25 10.31
CA ARG A 185 -14.10 9.45 9.15
C ARG A 185 -13.70 8.12 8.54
N ALA A 186 -13.63 8.08 7.21
CA ALA A 186 -13.12 6.92 6.49
C ALA A 186 -11.64 6.71 6.80
N GLU A 187 -11.28 5.55 7.34
CA GLU A 187 -9.89 5.16 7.67
C GLU A 187 -9.51 3.78 7.14
N ALA A 188 -10.52 3.01 6.69
CA ALA A 188 -10.33 1.63 6.19
C ALA A 188 -9.48 0.77 7.16
N THR A 189 -8.41 0.16 6.65
CA THR A 189 -7.46 -0.67 7.39
C THR A 189 -6.25 0.10 7.92
N PHE A 190 -6.13 1.39 7.60
CA PHE A 190 -4.91 2.19 7.85
C PHE A 190 -4.79 2.73 9.28
N GLY A 191 -5.82 2.54 10.12
CA GLY A 191 -5.83 2.98 11.52
C GLY A 191 -5.84 4.50 11.72
N HIS A 192 -5.74 5.29 10.65
CA HIS A 192 -5.87 6.74 10.68
C HIS A 192 -6.35 7.29 9.33
N PRO A 193 -7.36 8.21 9.32
CA PRO A 193 -7.95 8.73 8.08
C PRO A 193 -6.94 9.41 7.14
N VAL A 194 -5.90 10.05 7.67
CA VAL A 194 -4.87 10.71 6.85
C VAL A 194 -4.08 9.69 6.02
N TYR A 195 -3.73 8.54 6.58
CA TYR A 195 -3.00 7.50 5.84
C TYR A 195 -3.87 6.88 4.75
N TYR A 196 -5.13 6.63 5.06
CA TYR A 196 -6.07 6.16 4.03
C TYR A 196 -6.29 7.20 2.92
N ALA A 197 -6.38 8.46 3.28
CA ALA A 197 -6.49 9.56 2.32
C ALA A 197 -5.25 9.65 1.41
N MET A 198 -4.03 9.47 1.94
CA MET A 198 -2.80 9.40 1.16
C MET A 198 -2.80 8.19 0.21
N TYR A 199 -3.28 7.04 0.67
CA TYR A 199 -3.46 5.86 -0.18
C TYR A 199 -4.41 6.15 -1.34
N CYS A 200 -5.59 6.72 -1.08
CA CYS A 200 -6.53 7.12 -2.14
C CYS A 200 -5.87 8.11 -3.12
N ALA A 201 -5.10 9.09 -2.63
CA ALA A 201 -4.40 10.05 -3.48
C ALA A 201 -3.38 9.39 -4.43
N LEU A 202 -2.74 8.29 -4.01
CA LEU A 202 -1.84 7.50 -4.86
C LEU A 202 -2.62 6.62 -5.86
N ILE A 203 -3.78 6.09 -5.46
CA ILE A 203 -4.59 5.21 -6.30
C ILE A 203 -5.36 5.97 -7.38
N ILE A 204 -5.88 7.15 -7.09
CA ILE A 204 -6.71 7.93 -8.02
C ILE A 204 -6.05 8.13 -9.40
N PRO A 205 -4.78 8.59 -9.52
CA PRO A 205 -4.12 8.70 -10.82
C PRO A 205 -3.91 7.34 -11.51
N LEU A 206 -3.66 6.27 -10.76
CA LEU A 206 -3.53 4.92 -11.32
C LEU A 206 -4.89 4.41 -11.85
N ALA A 207 -5.97 4.63 -11.11
CA ALA A 207 -7.32 4.28 -11.53
C ALA A 207 -7.77 5.08 -12.76
N LEU A 208 -7.42 6.38 -12.82
CA LEU A 208 -7.65 7.22 -13.98
C LEU A 208 -6.90 6.70 -15.22
N TYR A 209 -5.63 6.32 -15.05
CA TYR A 209 -4.83 5.70 -16.12
C TYR A 209 -5.47 4.41 -16.63
N MET A 210 -5.91 3.52 -15.72
CA MET A 210 -6.59 2.28 -16.08
C MET A 210 -7.91 2.54 -16.82
N TRP A 211 -8.70 3.52 -16.36
CA TRP A 211 -9.96 3.88 -17.01
C TRP A 211 -9.74 4.44 -18.42
N GLN A 212 -8.72 5.25 -18.62
CA GLN A 212 -8.38 5.79 -19.95
C GLN A 212 -7.95 4.72 -20.94
N ASN A 213 -7.16 3.75 -20.48
CA ASN A 213 -6.61 2.71 -21.34
C ASN A 213 -7.64 1.63 -21.69
N GLU A 214 -8.39 1.13 -20.71
CA GLU A 214 -9.32 0.04 -20.93
C GLU A 214 -10.75 0.51 -21.25
N ARG A 215 -11.12 1.76 -20.92
CA ARG A 215 -12.47 2.33 -21.08
C ARG A 215 -13.59 1.46 -20.50
N ARG A 216 -13.31 0.61 -19.54
CA ARG A 216 -14.28 -0.24 -18.86
C ARG A 216 -15.01 0.57 -17.80
N MET A 217 -16.34 0.44 -17.76
CA MET A 217 -17.18 1.06 -16.72
C MET A 217 -16.68 0.72 -15.29
N TRP A 218 -16.20 -0.51 -15.10
CA TRP A 218 -15.62 -0.97 -13.83
C TRP A 218 -14.50 -0.07 -13.32
N ASN A 219 -13.55 0.28 -14.18
CA ASN A 219 -12.42 1.15 -13.82
C ASN A 219 -12.90 2.58 -13.47
N GLY A 220 -13.92 3.08 -14.16
CA GLY A 220 -14.57 4.34 -13.82
C GLY A 220 -15.28 4.31 -12.46
N CYS A 221 -15.96 3.19 -12.15
CA CYS A 221 -16.59 3.00 -10.84
C CYS A 221 -15.54 2.98 -9.72
N ILE A 222 -14.42 2.25 -9.90
CA ILE A 222 -13.32 2.22 -8.91
C ILE A 222 -12.74 3.62 -8.70
N LEU A 223 -12.53 4.39 -9.77
CA LEU A 223 -12.06 5.77 -9.68
C LEU A 223 -13.03 6.61 -8.84
N GLY A 224 -14.35 6.57 -9.16
CA GLY A 224 -15.38 7.28 -8.42
C GLY A 224 -15.43 6.88 -6.94
N LEU A 225 -15.36 5.58 -6.63
CA LEU A 225 -15.33 5.07 -5.26
C LEU A 225 -14.13 5.58 -4.46
N ASN A 226 -12.92 5.59 -5.05
CA ASN A 226 -11.73 6.10 -4.38
C ASN A 226 -11.79 7.63 -4.17
N ILE A 227 -12.39 8.38 -5.10
CA ILE A 227 -12.63 9.82 -4.93
C ILE A 227 -13.59 10.06 -3.75
N VAL A 228 -14.73 9.36 -3.72
CA VAL A 228 -15.70 9.47 -2.60
C VAL A 228 -15.03 9.07 -1.28
N ALA A 229 -14.32 7.96 -1.24
CA ALA A 229 -13.61 7.52 -0.04
C ALA A 229 -12.58 8.56 0.45
N ALA A 230 -11.83 9.18 -0.47
CA ALA A 230 -10.88 10.24 -0.14
C ALA A 230 -11.57 11.45 0.51
N PHE A 231 -12.73 11.88 0.00
CA PHE A 231 -13.52 12.95 0.62
C PHE A 231 -14.04 12.57 2.01
N LEU A 232 -14.52 11.34 2.19
CA LEU A 232 -15.01 10.84 3.49
C LEU A 232 -13.90 10.70 4.56
N THR A 233 -12.62 10.77 4.18
CA THR A 233 -11.52 10.88 5.16
C THR A 233 -11.49 12.25 5.84
N GLU A 234 -12.14 13.28 5.29
CA GLU A 234 -12.08 14.68 5.74
C GLU A 234 -10.65 15.20 5.98
N SER A 235 -9.69 14.69 5.20
CA SER A 235 -8.28 15.08 5.29
C SER A 235 -7.99 16.28 4.38
N ARG A 236 -7.78 17.45 4.99
CA ARG A 236 -7.48 18.70 4.25
C ARG A 236 -6.20 18.56 3.40
N GLY A 237 -5.16 17.93 3.94
CA GLY A 237 -3.90 17.72 3.23
C GLY A 237 -4.08 16.89 1.96
N THR A 238 -4.94 15.89 1.98
CA THR A 238 -5.23 15.03 0.81
C THR A 238 -5.95 15.79 -0.27
N ILE A 239 -6.88 16.69 0.08
CA ILE A 239 -7.55 17.54 -0.90
C ILE A 239 -6.52 18.41 -1.64
N VAL A 240 -5.56 18.99 -0.91
CA VAL A 240 -4.47 19.77 -1.53
C VAL A 240 -3.61 18.91 -2.45
N VAL A 241 -3.26 17.68 -2.02
CA VAL A 241 -2.49 16.74 -2.86
C VAL A 241 -3.27 16.34 -4.12
N LEU A 242 -4.58 16.07 -4.00
CA LEU A 242 -5.42 15.75 -5.16
C LEU A 242 -5.52 16.91 -6.14
N LEU A 243 -5.67 18.14 -5.65
CA LEU A 243 -5.67 19.34 -6.48
C LEU A 243 -4.32 19.55 -7.17
N ALA A 244 -3.20 19.34 -6.46
CA ALA A 244 -1.86 19.41 -7.04
C ALA A 244 -1.65 18.34 -8.12
N LEU A 245 -2.07 17.10 -7.87
CA LEU A 245 -2.00 16.01 -8.85
C LEU A 245 -2.86 16.31 -10.09
N LEU A 246 -4.06 16.84 -9.90
CA LEU A 246 -4.93 17.28 -11.00
C LEU A 246 -4.26 18.39 -11.82
N LEU A 247 -3.67 19.38 -11.16
CA LEU A 247 -2.94 20.45 -11.82
C LEU A 247 -1.76 19.91 -12.66
N VAL A 248 -0.93 19.06 -12.06
CA VAL A 248 0.19 18.41 -12.76
C VAL A 248 -0.31 17.59 -13.94
N PHE A 249 -1.39 16.84 -13.77
CA PHE A 249 -2.00 16.07 -14.83
C PHE A 249 -2.47 16.97 -16.00
N ILE A 250 -3.14 18.10 -15.72
CA ILE A 250 -3.58 19.08 -16.72
C ILE A 250 -2.40 19.71 -17.46
N LEU A 251 -1.29 19.97 -16.76
CA LEU A 251 -0.10 20.60 -17.34
C LEU A 251 0.70 19.65 -18.24
N ILE A 252 0.79 18.35 -17.86
CA ILE A 252 1.58 17.36 -18.59
C ILE A 252 0.81 16.75 -19.76
N THR A 253 -0.53 16.70 -19.65
CA THR A 253 -1.35 16.00 -20.63
C THR A 253 -1.56 16.83 -21.90
N ASP A 254 -1.35 16.21 -23.06
CA ASP A 254 -1.60 16.84 -24.37
C ASP A 254 -3.01 17.41 -24.49
N LYS A 255 -3.14 18.56 -25.17
CA LYS A 255 -4.41 19.26 -25.36
C LYS A 255 -5.55 18.36 -25.88
N LYS A 256 -5.21 17.40 -26.77
CA LYS A 256 -6.16 16.42 -27.34
C LYS A 256 -6.69 15.42 -26.31
N THR A 257 -5.82 14.90 -25.44
CA THR A 257 -6.15 13.96 -24.36
C THR A 257 -6.91 14.69 -23.25
N ARG A 258 -6.49 15.89 -22.89
CA ARG A 258 -7.15 16.76 -21.91
C ARG A 258 -8.60 17.05 -22.28
N ASN A 259 -8.87 17.42 -23.53
CA ASN A 259 -10.23 17.70 -23.98
C ASN A 259 -11.11 16.45 -23.96
N LYS A 260 -10.56 15.26 -24.27
CA LYS A 260 -11.30 13.99 -24.15
C LYS A 260 -11.69 13.65 -22.71
N ILE A 261 -10.91 14.06 -21.73
CA ILE A 261 -11.17 13.81 -20.31
C ILE A 261 -12.18 14.79 -19.75
N LEU A 262 -12.10 16.06 -20.15
CA LEU A 262 -13.05 17.11 -19.71
C LEU A 262 -14.43 16.95 -20.33
N CYS A 263 -14.54 16.22 -21.45
CA CYS A 263 -15.83 15.99 -22.16
C CYS A 263 -16.43 14.59 -21.87
N ALA A 264 -15.80 13.77 -21.02
CA ALA A 264 -16.29 12.46 -20.59
C ALA A 264 -16.87 12.51 -19.18
#